data_41bd346895604af5099349bf0b0b33c0
#
_entry.id   41bd346895604af5099349bf0b0b33c0
#
_cell.length_a   1.000
_cell.length_b   1.000
_cell.length_c   1.000
_cell.angle_alpha   90.00
_cell.angle_beta   90.00
_cell.angle_gamma   90.00
#
_symmetry.space_group_name_H-M   'P 1'
#
loop_
_entity.id
_entity.type
_entity.pdbx_description
1 polymer ?
#
loop_
_entity_poly.entity_id
_entity_poly.type
_entity_poly.pdbx_seq_one_letter_code
_entity_poly.pdbx_strand_id
1 'polypeptide(L)'
;MKRRMLQNTMLMAATVLVLVAPAFAAQTPAAPAPTAPTASAGIATLVTGHVSAATPSGEIRDIVKGGAVYEGEVIITAGSSYVNIAFSDGGRVLLRPESRFQIERYQYAGAASQPAQAANQPARQESAFFRLLKGGFRAVSGLIGHTRREDYAVQTPVATIGIRGTDYEVRMCQGDCGDIVPTPQDGLYAGVQSGSINLANAGGNATPTAGQYVFISPKGGFTAPAGVRPAALGQPLPDPKTCN
;
A
#
# COMPACT_ATOMS: atom_id res chain seq x y z
N MET A 1 -32.62 89.09 -55.32
CA MET A 1 -33.99 89.38 -54.76
C MET A 1 -34.54 88.09 -54.09
N LYS A 2 -35.11 88.21 -52.92
CA LYS A 2 -35.86 87.24 -52.11
C LYS A 2 -35.08 86.25 -51.24
N ARG A 3 -34.94 86.65 -49.99
CA ARG A 3 -34.68 85.84 -48.80
C ARG A 3 -35.77 84.80 -48.60
N ARG A 4 -35.37 83.59 -48.19
CA ARG A 4 -36.27 82.74 -47.38
C ARG A 4 -35.51 82.17 -46.23
N MET A 5 -35.95 82.51 -45.04
CA MET A 5 -35.58 81.89 -43.75
C MET A 5 -36.01 80.46 -43.71
N LEU A 6 -35.14 79.65 -43.23
CA LEU A 6 -35.43 78.26 -42.83
C LEU A 6 -35.19 78.14 -41.31
N GLN A 7 -36.29 77.89 -40.61
CA GLN A 7 -36.29 77.61 -39.17
C GLN A 7 -35.59 76.27 -38.87
N ASN A 8 -34.65 76.34 -37.94
CA ASN A 8 -34.05 75.15 -37.34
C ASN A 8 -34.98 74.62 -36.23
N THR A 9 -35.58 73.48 -36.43
CA THR A 9 -36.29 72.73 -35.40
C THR A 9 -35.28 71.79 -34.77
N MET A 10 -34.92 72.06 -33.53
CA MET A 10 -33.95 71.26 -32.71
C MET A 10 -34.73 70.09 -32.07
N LEU A 11 -34.51 68.88 -32.55
CA LEU A 11 -35.07 67.66 -32.02
C LEU A 11 -34.10 67.13 -30.96
N MET A 12 -34.48 67.27 -29.69
CA MET A 12 -33.75 66.67 -28.56
C MET A 12 -34.07 65.16 -28.51
N ALA A 13 -33.12 64.36 -28.88
CA ALA A 13 -33.20 62.92 -28.63
C ALA A 13 -32.70 62.62 -27.18
N ALA A 14 -33.60 62.22 -26.30
CA ALA A 14 -33.26 61.75 -24.96
C ALA A 14 -32.74 60.30 -25.06
N THR A 15 -31.44 60.13 -24.87
CA THR A 15 -30.82 58.79 -24.79
C THR A 15 -31.04 58.24 -23.37
N VAL A 16 -31.90 57.25 -23.24
CA VAL A 16 -32.07 56.48 -21.99
C VAL A 16 -30.92 55.46 -21.89
N LEU A 17 -29.98 55.72 -20.99
CA LEU A 17 -28.89 54.81 -20.65
C LEU A 17 -29.41 53.74 -19.70
N VAL A 18 -29.69 52.53 -20.21
CA VAL A 18 -30.07 51.38 -19.38
C VAL A 18 -28.77 50.79 -18.80
N LEU A 19 -28.55 51.05 -17.51
CA LEU A 19 -27.49 50.39 -16.74
C LEU A 19 -27.88 48.90 -16.48
N VAL A 20 -27.33 47.99 -17.26
CA VAL A 20 -27.41 46.55 -16.99
C VAL A 20 -26.33 46.23 -15.93
N ALA A 21 -26.75 46.05 -14.67
CA ALA A 21 -25.85 45.53 -13.61
C ALA A 21 -25.60 44.05 -13.85
N PRO A 22 -24.32 43.57 -13.87
CA PRO A 22 -24.05 42.14 -13.90
C PRO A 22 -24.46 41.53 -12.57
N ALA A 23 -25.43 40.61 -12.60
CA ALA A 23 -25.75 39.76 -11.45
C ALA A 23 -24.57 38.78 -11.21
N PHE A 24 -23.78 39.06 -10.21
CA PHE A 24 -22.83 38.09 -9.69
C PHE A 24 -23.63 36.94 -9.05
N ALA A 25 -23.81 35.83 -9.77
CA ALA A 25 -24.30 34.60 -9.19
C ALA A 25 -23.25 34.11 -8.18
N ALA A 26 -23.57 34.17 -6.90
CA ALA A 26 -22.77 33.60 -5.84
C ALA A 26 -22.72 32.06 -6.09
N GLN A 27 -21.59 31.54 -6.54
CA GLN A 27 -21.33 30.10 -6.61
C GLN A 27 -21.23 29.60 -5.18
N THR A 28 -22.25 28.90 -4.72
CA THR A 28 -22.20 28.13 -3.47
C THR A 28 -21.10 27.07 -3.65
N PRO A 29 -20.09 26.99 -2.75
CA PRO A 29 -19.07 25.94 -2.83
C PRO A 29 -19.81 24.60 -2.77
N ALA A 30 -19.63 23.78 -3.81
CA ALA A 30 -20.15 22.43 -3.85
C ALA A 30 -19.60 21.67 -2.65
N ALA A 31 -20.47 21.07 -1.84
CA ALA A 31 -20.06 20.16 -0.78
C ALA A 31 -19.18 19.05 -1.39
N PRO A 32 -18.06 18.65 -0.73
CA PRO A 32 -17.23 17.55 -1.23
C PRO A 32 -18.12 16.34 -1.46
N ALA A 33 -18.06 15.79 -2.67
CA ALA A 33 -18.76 14.57 -3.01
C ALA A 33 -18.37 13.46 -2.01
N PRO A 34 -19.31 12.63 -1.54
CA PRO A 34 -18.98 11.52 -0.65
C PRO A 34 -17.94 10.65 -1.35
N THR A 35 -16.76 10.51 -0.74
CA THR A 35 -15.68 9.64 -1.22
C THR A 35 -16.25 8.23 -1.25
N ALA A 36 -16.27 7.60 -2.41
CA ALA A 36 -16.71 6.21 -2.54
C ALA A 36 -15.92 5.34 -1.54
N PRO A 37 -16.55 4.38 -0.85
CA PRO A 37 -15.86 3.55 0.12
C PRO A 37 -14.70 2.84 -0.60
N THR A 38 -13.48 3.09 -0.13
CA THR A 38 -12.28 2.42 -0.64
C THR A 38 -12.44 0.92 -0.38
N ALA A 39 -12.35 0.10 -1.43
CA ALA A 39 -12.44 -1.34 -1.27
C ALA A 39 -11.36 -1.83 -0.31
N SER A 40 -11.71 -2.71 0.62
CA SER A 40 -10.74 -3.26 1.56
C SER A 40 -9.73 -4.13 0.84
N ALA A 41 -8.45 -4.00 1.17
CA ALA A 41 -7.40 -4.87 0.68
C ALA A 41 -7.48 -6.27 1.30
N GLY A 42 -7.94 -6.35 2.55
CA GLY A 42 -8.06 -7.60 3.31
C GLY A 42 -8.70 -7.41 4.67
N ILE A 43 -8.66 -8.46 5.47
CA ILE A 43 -9.18 -8.49 6.85
C ILE A 43 -8.13 -9.06 7.82
N ALA A 44 -8.12 -8.56 9.06
CA ALA A 44 -7.32 -9.11 10.15
C ALA A 44 -8.00 -10.38 10.70
N THR A 45 -7.44 -11.55 10.43
CA THR A 45 -8.02 -12.85 10.88
C THR A 45 -7.59 -13.23 12.29
N LEU A 46 -6.41 -12.78 12.71
CA LEU A 46 -5.88 -12.90 14.07
C LEU A 46 -5.33 -11.56 14.51
N VAL A 47 -5.62 -11.15 15.73
CA VAL A 47 -5.02 -9.99 16.41
C VAL A 47 -4.69 -10.38 17.82
N THR A 48 -3.44 -10.17 18.24
CA THR A 48 -3.02 -10.32 19.64
C THR A 48 -2.34 -9.03 20.09
N GLY A 49 -2.57 -8.63 21.34
CA GLY A 49 -2.04 -7.39 21.88
C GLY A 49 -2.67 -6.15 21.23
N HIS A 50 -1.88 -5.11 21.01
CA HIS A 50 -2.32 -3.84 20.45
C HIS A 50 -1.81 -3.69 19.02
N VAL A 51 -2.75 -3.54 18.09
CA VAL A 51 -2.47 -3.34 16.64
C VAL A 51 -3.29 -2.16 16.15
N SER A 52 -2.66 -1.28 15.41
CA SER A 52 -3.32 -0.11 14.81
C SER A 52 -3.00 0.05 13.33
N ALA A 53 -3.83 0.81 12.63
CA ALA A 53 -3.58 1.28 11.27
C ALA A 53 -3.50 2.80 11.26
N ALA A 54 -2.47 3.34 10.63
CA ALA A 54 -2.36 4.76 10.33
C ALA A 54 -2.74 4.99 8.86
N THR A 55 -3.71 5.88 8.63
CA THR A 55 -4.13 6.28 7.27
C THR A 55 -3.11 7.22 6.63
N PRO A 56 -3.15 7.43 5.31
CA PRO A 56 -2.30 8.44 4.65
C PRO A 56 -2.50 9.87 5.17
N SER A 57 -3.67 10.18 5.73
CA SER A 57 -3.96 11.47 6.39
C SER A 57 -3.38 11.58 7.80
N GLY A 58 -2.82 10.50 8.36
CA GLY A 58 -2.25 10.45 9.71
C GLY A 58 -3.25 10.07 10.80
N GLU A 59 -4.49 9.77 10.46
CA GLU A 59 -5.47 9.23 11.39
C GLU A 59 -5.08 7.81 11.83
N ILE A 60 -5.19 7.53 13.13
CA ILE A 60 -4.87 6.22 13.70
C ILE A 60 -6.15 5.58 14.21
N ARG A 61 -6.36 4.31 13.84
CA ARG A 61 -7.45 3.48 14.33
C ARG A 61 -6.93 2.14 14.82
N ASP A 62 -7.61 1.56 15.80
CA ASP A 62 -7.30 0.22 16.26
C ASP A 62 -7.77 -0.83 15.24
N ILE A 63 -6.98 -1.90 15.11
CA ILE A 63 -7.35 -3.09 14.36
C ILE A 63 -7.74 -4.19 15.34
N VAL A 64 -8.95 -4.68 15.16
CA VAL A 64 -9.47 -5.84 15.88
C VAL A 64 -9.66 -7.03 14.94
N LYS A 65 -9.79 -8.24 15.48
CA LYS A 65 -10.12 -9.42 14.66
C LYS A 65 -11.40 -9.18 13.85
N GLY A 66 -11.36 -9.48 12.55
CA GLY A 66 -12.40 -9.19 11.57
C GLY A 66 -12.35 -7.77 11.00
N GLY A 67 -11.49 -6.89 11.52
CA GLY A 67 -11.33 -5.52 11.03
C GLY A 67 -10.71 -5.50 9.64
N ALA A 68 -11.23 -4.63 8.78
CA ALA A 68 -10.71 -4.43 7.42
C ALA A 68 -9.41 -3.61 7.44
N VAL A 69 -8.55 -3.87 6.46
CA VAL A 69 -7.36 -3.08 6.14
C VAL A 69 -7.44 -2.54 4.73
N TYR A 70 -6.86 -1.38 4.47
CA TYR A 70 -7.05 -0.66 3.22
C TYR A 70 -5.73 -0.27 2.56
N GLU A 71 -5.78 -0.02 1.25
CA GLU A 71 -4.68 0.58 0.51
C GLU A 71 -4.27 1.92 1.13
N GLY A 72 -2.97 2.16 1.19
CA GLY A 72 -2.36 3.35 1.78
C GLY A 72 -2.09 3.26 3.28
N GLU A 73 -2.74 2.36 4.02
CA GLU A 73 -2.55 2.23 5.46
C GLU A 73 -1.19 1.65 5.84
N VAL A 74 -0.66 2.13 6.96
CA VAL A 74 0.48 1.54 7.67
C VAL A 74 -0.04 0.76 8.86
N ILE A 75 0.11 -0.56 8.84
CA ILE A 75 -0.25 -1.44 9.94
C ILE A 75 0.90 -1.47 10.93
N ILE A 76 0.59 -1.24 12.21
CA ILE A 76 1.55 -1.08 13.30
C ILE A 76 1.22 -2.08 14.40
N THR A 77 2.18 -2.95 14.73
CA THR A 77 2.07 -3.86 15.87
C THR A 77 2.94 -3.32 17.01
N ALA A 78 2.39 -3.26 18.21
CA ALA A 78 3.13 -2.92 19.42
C ALA A 78 4.02 -4.09 19.90
N GLY A 79 4.73 -3.91 20.98
CA GLY A 79 5.51 -4.98 21.63
C GLY A 79 4.58 -6.17 21.98
N SER A 80 5.07 -7.40 21.76
CA SER A 80 4.34 -8.66 22.00
C SER A 80 3.01 -8.80 21.22
N SER A 81 2.80 -7.99 20.19
CA SER A 81 1.56 -7.98 19.39
C SER A 81 1.77 -8.61 18.02
N TYR A 82 0.77 -9.35 17.56
CA TYR A 82 0.78 -9.99 16.24
C TYR A 82 -0.52 -9.67 15.50
N VAL A 83 -0.48 -9.59 14.20
CA VAL A 83 -1.66 -9.55 13.33
C VAL A 83 -1.47 -10.44 12.12
N ASN A 84 -2.46 -11.26 11.83
CA ASN A 84 -2.53 -12.01 10.57
C ASN A 84 -3.58 -11.36 9.66
N ILE A 85 -3.15 -10.93 8.49
CA ILE A 85 -4.00 -10.28 7.48
C ILE A 85 -4.25 -11.27 6.35
N ALA A 86 -5.51 -11.53 6.05
CA ALA A 86 -5.92 -12.25 4.85
C ALA A 86 -6.31 -11.25 3.78
N PHE A 87 -5.56 -11.22 2.69
CA PHE A 87 -5.83 -10.38 1.53
C PHE A 87 -6.87 -10.99 0.62
N SER A 88 -7.56 -10.16 -0.17
CA SER A 88 -8.67 -10.58 -1.04
C SER A 88 -8.24 -11.56 -2.15
N ASP A 89 -6.97 -11.56 -2.56
CA ASP A 89 -6.39 -12.49 -3.53
C ASP A 89 -6.01 -13.86 -2.92
N GLY A 90 -6.32 -14.07 -1.62
CA GLY A 90 -5.97 -15.28 -0.88
C GLY A 90 -4.57 -15.25 -0.27
N GLY A 91 -3.79 -14.20 -0.49
CA GLY A 91 -2.51 -13.97 0.17
C GLY A 91 -2.69 -13.75 1.68
N ARG A 92 -1.66 -14.06 2.46
CA ARG A 92 -1.66 -13.86 3.91
C ARG A 92 -0.33 -13.30 4.40
N VAL A 93 -0.41 -12.39 5.36
CA VAL A 93 0.76 -11.78 6.02
C VAL A 93 0.56 -11.79 7.52
N LEU A 94 1.46 -12.49 8.22
CA LEU A 94 1.54 -12.50 9.68
C LEU A 94 2.67 -11.58 10.13
N LEU A 95 2.32 -10.42 10.68
CA LEU A 95 3.28 -9.44 11.22
C LEU A 95 3.77 -9.86 12.60
N ARG A 96 5.08 -9.67 12.82
CA ARG A 96 5.76 -9.82 14.13
C ARG A 96 5.46 -8.61 15.03
N PRO A 97 5.78 -8.69 16.32
CA PRO A 97 5.82 -7.53 17.20
C PRO A 97 6.72 -6.41 16.64
N GLU A 98 6.40 -5.19 17.03
CA GLU A 98 7.14 -3.97 16.69
C GLU A 98 7.35 -3.74 15.19
N SER A 99 6.40 -4.19 14.38
CA SER A 99 6.45 -4.05 12.92
C SER A 99 5.67 -2.84 12.44
N ARG A 100 6.14 -2.26 11.34
CA ARG A 100 5.45 -1.23 10.56
C ARG A 100 5.43 -1.67 9.11
N PHE A 101 4.23 -2.01 8.64
CA PHE A 101 4.00 -2.61 7.33
C PHE A 101 2.97 -1.78 6.57
N GLN A 102 3.35 -1.21 5.43
CA GLN A 102 2.48 -0.40 4.60
C GLN A 102 1.90 -1.20 3.45
N ILE A 103 0.61 -1.03 3.22
CA ILE A 103 -0.10 -1.50 2.02
C ILE A 103 -0.03 -0.35 1.02
N GLU A 104 1.03 -0.27 0.18
CA GLU A 104 1.22 0.87 -0.73
C GLU A 104 0.18 0.92 -1.84
N ARG A 105 -0.06 -0.24 -2.46
CA ARG A 105 -1.06 -0.42 -3.49
C ARG A 105 -1.59 -1.83 -3.44
N TYR A 106 -2.89 -1.97 -3.45
CA TYR A 106 -3.53 -3.26 -3.51
C TYR A 106 -4.78 -3.20 -4.36
N GLN A 107 -4.73 -3.84 -5.52
CA GLN A 107 -5.84 -3.90 -6.47
C GLN A 107 -6.06 -5.35 -6.87
N TYR A 108 -7.20 -5.89 -6.51
CA TYR A 108 -7.62 -7.23 -6.87
C TYR A 108 -9.09 -7.21 -7.26
N ALA A 109 -9.37 -7.53 -8.50
CA ALA A 109 -10.73 -7.52 -9.03
C ALA A 109 -11.51 -8.81 -8.71
N GLY A 110 -10.80 -9.92 -8.50
CA GLY A 110 -11.41 -11.24 -8.32
C GLY A 110 -12.22 -11.71 -9.54
N ALA A 111 -12.48 -12.99 -9.62
CA ALA A 111 -13.31 -13.55 -10.69
C ALA A 111 -14.78 -13.09 -10.67
N ALA A 112 -15.26 -12.55 -9.52
CA ALA A 112 -16.65 -12.13 -9.33
C ALA A 112 -16.92 -10.67 -9.73
N SER A 113 -15.90 -9.86 -10.05
CA SER A 113 -16.03 -8.43 -10.31
C SER A 113 -16.04 -8.08 -11.81
N GLN A 114 -16.17 -9.03 -12.71
CA GLN A 114 -16.42 -8.77 -14.13
C GLN A 114 -17.93 -8.79 -14.41
N PRO A 115 -18.64 -7.64 -14.36
CA PRO A 115 -19.93 -7.57 -15.00
C PRO A 115 -19.71 -7.80 -16.49
N ALA A 116 -20.55 -8.62 -17.10
CA ALA A 116 -20.49 -8.98 -18.54
C ALA A 116 -20.56 -7.76 -19.51
N GLN A 117 -20.59 -6.55 -19.00
CA GLN A 117 -20.67 -5.28 -19.75
C GLN A 117 -19.35 -4.51 -19.83
N ALA A 118 -18.25 -5.01 -19.24
CA ALA A 118 -16.95 -4.31 -19.25
C ALA A 118 -16.05 -4.72 -20.45
N ALA A 119 -16.59 -5.22 -21.54
CA ALA A 119 -15.82 -5.66 -22.72
C ALA A 119 -14.97 -4.53 -23.37
N ASN A 120 -15.14 -3.26 -22.96
CA ASN A 120 -14.40 -2.12 -23.47
C ASN A 120 -13.64 -1.31 -22.41
N GLN A 121 -13.55 -1.80 -21.15
CA GLN A 121 -12.67 -1.17 -20.16
C GLN A 121 -11.35 -1.95 -20.12
N PRO A 122 -10.18 -1.24 -20.13
CA PRO A 122 -8.91 -1.92 -19.94
C PRO A 122 -8.98 -2.71 -18.63
N ALA A 123 -8.61 -4.00 -18.69
CA ALA A 123 -8.57 -4.87 -17.52
C ALA A 123 -7.85 -4.13 -16.38
N ARG A 124 -8.50 -3.97 -15.23
CA ARG A 124 -7.84 -3.38 -14.05
C ARG A 124 -6.61 -4.21 -13.77
N GLN A 125 -5.45 -3.56 -13.76
CA GLN A 125 -4.18 -4.23 -13.49
C GLN A 125 -4.19 -4.61 -12.00
N GLU A 126 -4.25 -5.92 -11.72
CA GLU A 126 -4.14 -6.42 -10.35
C GLU A 126 -2.74 -6.19 -9.84
N SER A 127 -2.59 -5.72 -8.61
CA SER A 127 -1.28 -5.43 -8.02
C SER A 127 -1.30 -5.52 -6.51
N ALA A 128 -0.16 -5.94 -5.93
CA ALA A 128 0.07 -6.04 -4.49
C ALA A 128 1.47 -5.50 -4.15
N PHE A 129 1.56 -4.21 -3.89
CA PHE A 129 2.79 -3.54 -3.50
C PHE A 129 2.74 -3.17 -2.03
N PHE A 130 3.76 -3.61 -1.31
CA PHE A 130 3.88 -3.42 0.12
C PHE A 130 5.24 -2.78 0.46
N ARG A 131 5.32 -2.26 1.69
CA ARG A 131 6.58 -1.77 2.24
C ARG A 131 6.74 -2.22 3.70
N LEU A 132 7.85 -2.87 4.00
CA LEU A 132 8.28 -3.13 5.37
C LEU A 132 9.18 -1.99 5.82
N LEU A 133 8.70 -1.17 6.76
CA LEU A 133 9.46 -0.04 7.29
C LEU A 133 10.31 -0.46 8.50
N LYS A 134 9.80 -1.38 9.33
CA LYS A 134 10.42 -1.88 10.56
C LYS A 134 9.89 -3.26 10.91
N GLY A 135 10.66 -4.04 11.68
CA GLY A 135 10.22 -5.33 12.23
C GLY A 135 10.25 -6.45 11.20
N GLY A 136 9.24 -7.31 11.15
CA GLY A 136 9.23 -8.45 10.25
C GLY A 136 7.88 -9.13 10.08
N PHE A 137 7.82 -10.05 9.14
CA PHE A 137 6.63 -10.82 8.85
C PHE A 137 6.95 -12.20 8.24
N ARG A 138 5.96 -13.08 8.22
CA ARG A 138 5.87 -14.24 7.33
C ARG A 138 4.71 -14.05 6.38
N ALA A 139 4.92 -14.30 5.10
CA ALA A 139 3.89 -14.17 4.07
C ALA A 139 3.75 -15.43 3.24
N VAL A 140 2.51 -15.74 2.89
CA VAL A 140 2.18 -16.72 1.85
C VAL A 140 1.50 -15.94 0.72
N SER A 141 2.07 -16.00 -0.48
CA SER A 141 1.57 -15.26 -1.63
C SER A 141 0.18 -15.72 -2.06
N GLY A 142 -0.63 -14.75 -2.49
CA GLY A 142 -1.93 -14.97 -3.10
C GLY A 142 -1.87 -15.11 -4.61
N LEU A 143 -3.02 -15.00 -5.26
CA LEU A 143 -3.16 -15.18 -6.70
C LEU A 143 -2.36 -14.17 -7.52
N ILE A 144 -2.28 -12.90 -7.08
CA ILE A 144 -1.50 -11.86 -7.78
C ILE A 144 -0.05 -12.31 -7.92
N GLY A 145 0.59 -12.72 -6.81
CA GLY A 145 1.98 -13.15 -6.82
C GLY A 145 2.23 -14.47 -7.57
N HIS A 146 1.21 -15.30 -7.75
CA HIS A 146 1.31 -16.53 -8.54
C HIS A 146 1.17 -16.29 -10.03
N THR A 147 0.27 -15.39 -10.45
CA THR A 147 -0.08 -15.17 -11.86
C THR A 147 0.72 -14.05 -12.52
N ARG A 148 1.03 -13.00 -11.74
CA ARG A 148 1.71 -11.78 -12.21
C ARG A 148 2.80 -11.38 -11.22
N ARG A 149 3.98 -11.94 -11.42
CA ARG A 149 5.11 -11.74 -10.48
C ARG A 149 5.60 -10.29 -10.44
N GLU A 150 5.54 -9.59 -11.55
CA GLU A 150 5.89 -8.17 -11.70
C GLU A 150 4.93 -7.24 -10.95
N ASP A 151 3.71 -7.70 -10.70
CA ASP A 151 2.68 -6.95 -9.98
C ASP A 151 2.68 -7.22 -8.46
N TYR A 152 3.69 -7.93 -7.96
CA TYR A 152 3.91 -8.14 -6.53
C TYR A 152 5.32 -7.71 -6.13
N ALA A 153 5.42 -6.84 -5.14
CA ALA A 153 6.70 -6.53 -4.50
C ALA A 153 6.53 -6.09 -3.05
N VAL A 154 7.56 -6.37 -2.25
CA VAL A 154 7.72 -5.77 -0.93
C VAL A 154 9.00 -4.95 -0.92
N GLN A 155 8.87 -3.64 -0.73
CA GLN A 155 10.00 -2.74 -0.57
C GLN A 155 10.47 -2.75 0.89
N THR A 156 11.78 -2.70 1.09
CA THR A 156 12.41 -2.52 2.40
C THR A 156 13.47 -1.42 2.30
N PRO A 157 14.02 -0.91 3.40
CA PRO A 157 15.09 0.09 3.37
C PRO A 157 16.35 -0.35 2.62
N VAL A 158 16.58 -1.66 2.44
CA VAL A 158 17.85 -2.18 1.88
C VAL A 158 17.69 -3.00 0.61
N ALA A 159 16.48 -3.49 0.29
CA ALA A 159 16.22 -4.28 -0.91
C ALA A 159 14.73 -4.32 -1.26
N THR A 160 14.42 -4.62 -2.52
CA THR A 160 13.10 -5.00 -2.99
C THR A 160 12.99 -6.51 -3.07
N ILE A 161 11.88 -7.05 -2.58
CA ILE A 161 11.56 -8.48 -2.56
C ILE A 161 10.47 -8.74 -3.61
N GLY A 162 10.82 -9.52 -4.65
CA GLY A 162 9.86 -10.14 -5.55
C GLY A 162 9.66 -11.60 -5.20
N ILE A 163 8.58 -12.24 -5.66
CA ILE A 163 8.23 -13.63 -5.30
C ILE A 163 7.97 -14.51 -6.51
N ARG A 164 8.02 -15.82 -6.25
CA ARG A 164 7.64 -16.85 -7.21
C ARG A 164 6.81 -17.95 -6.52
N GLY A 165 5.54 -17.59 -6.17
CA GLY A 165 4.63 -18.54 -5.51
C GLY A 165 5.20 -19.04 -4.18
N THR A 166 5.29 -18.15 -3.19
CA THR A 166 6.26 -18.31 -2.11
C THR A 166 5.59 -18.24 -0.73
N ASP A 167 6.07 -19.08 0.18
CA ASP A 167 5.98 -18.91 1.63
C ASP A 167 7.36 -18.47 2.13
N TYR A 168 7.45 -17.28 2.72
CA TYR A 168 8.73 -16.71 3.12
C TYR A 168 8.57 -15.80 4.35
N GLU A 169 9.67 -15.56 5.02
CA GLU A 169 9.72 -14.66 6.15
C GLU A 169 10.88 -13.69 6.01
N VAL A 170 10.70 -12.51 6.59
CA VAL A 170 11.73 -11.49 6.66
C VAL A 170 11.73 -10.79 8.00
N ARG A 171 12.90 -10.30 8.40
CA ARG A 171 13.05 -9.37 9.53
C ARG A 171 14.08 -8.30 9.19
N MET A 172 13.68 -7.06 9.39
CA MET A 172 14.55 -5.89 9.29
C MET A 172 15.06 -5.53 10.67
N CYS A 173 16.37 -5.54 10.86
CA CYS A 173 17.03 -5.05 12.08
C CYS A 173 17.64 -3.67 11.81
N GLN A 174 17.31 -2.71 12.66
CA GLN A 174 17.77 -1.30 12.59
C GLN A 174 18.08 -0.77 14.01
N GLY A 175 18.93 -1.48 14.74
CA GLY A 175 19.22 -1.24 16.15
C GLY A 175 18.16 -1.77 17.11
N ASP A 176 17.13 -2.43 16.62
CA ASP A 176 15.92 -2.86 17.37
C ASP A 176 15.83 -4.38 17.55
N CYS A 177 16.87 -5.12 17.19
CA CYS A 177 16.97 -6.56 17.38
C CYS A 177 17.86 -6.96 18.58
N GLY A 178 18.04 -6.06 19.55
CA GLY A 178 18.89 -6.29 20.72
C GLY A 178 18.37 -7.30 21.72
N ASP A 179 17.10 -7.71 21.60
CA ASP A 179 16.45 -8.81 22.33
C ASP A 179 16.97 -10.21 21.94
N ILE A 180 17.73 -10.29 20.84
CA ILE A 180 18.27 -11.52 20.31
C ILE A 180 19.73 -11.68 20.70
N VAL A 181 20.11 -12.85 21.24
CA VAL A 181 21.48 -13.16 21.66
C VAL A 181 22.06 -14.28 20.80
N PRO A 182 23.24 -14.08 20.17
CA PRO A 182 23.97 -12.81 20.07
C PRO A 182 23.22 -11.77 19.25
N THR A 183 23.40 -10.48 19.57
CA THR A 183 22.78 -9.36 18.86
C THR A 183 23.11 -9.44 17.37
N PRO A 184 22.10 -9.55 16.48
CA PRO A 184 22.33 -9.63 15.05
C PRO A 184 22.81 -8.29 14.48
N GLN A 185 23.48 -8.34 13.35
CA GLN A 185 23.84 -7.16 12.59
C GLN A 185 22.59 -6.47 12.05
N ASP A 186 22.63 -5.14 11.91
CA ASP A 186 21.60 -4.40 11.20
C ASP A 186 21.55 -4.80 9.72
N GLY A 187 20.33 -4.86 9.17
CA GLY A 187 20.08 -5.28 7.80
C GLY A 187 18.81 -6.11 7.67
N LEU A 188 18.58 -6.64 6.48
CA LEU A 188 17.43 -7.49 6.18
C LEU A 188 17.83 -8.97 6.21
N TYR A 189 17.14 -9.74 7.01
CA TYR A 189 17.21 -11.20 7.03
C TYR A 189 15.99 -11.75 6.31
N ALA A 190 16.21 -12.66 5.36
CA ALA A 190 15.16 -13.29 4.59
C ALA A 190 15.33 -14.80 4.58
N GLY A 191 14.25 -15.55 4.69
CA GLY A 191 14.21 -17.00 4.63
C GLY A 191 13.00 -17.50 3.83
N VAL A 192 13.18 -18.60 3.09
CA VAL A 192 12.15 -19.19 2.22
C VAL A 192 11.72 -20.53 2.79
N GLN A 193 10.44 -20.72 3.02
CA GLN A 193 9.85 -21.99 3.45
C GLN A 193 9.46 -22.86 2.24
N SER A 194 8.87 -22.22 1.21
CA SER A 194 8.54 -22.88 -0.06
C SER A 194 8.60 -21.89 -1.22
N GLY A 195 8.88 -22.35 -2.43
CA GLY A 195 9.07 -21.52 -3.62
C GLY A 195 10.42 -20.82 -3.65
N SER A 196 10.44 -19.57 -4.13
CA SER A 196 11.65 -18.75 -4.17
C SER A 196 11.29 -17.25 -4.11
N ILE A 197 12.19 -16.42 -3.57
CA ILE A 197 12.11 -14.97 -3.65
C ILE A 197 13.29 -14.42 -4.45
N ASN A 198 13.07 -13.24 -5.05
CA ASN A 198 14.16 -12.46 -5.64
C ASN A 198 14.37 -11.21 -4.80
N LEU A 199 15.57 -11.08 -4.26
CA LEU A 199 16.00 -9.92 -3.49
C LEU A 199 16.92 -9.08 -4.36
N ALA A 200 16.61 -7.80 -4.57
CA ALA A 200 17.40 -6.94 -5.45
C ALA A 200 17.60 -5.54 -4.85
N ASN A 201 18.79 -4.98 -5.07
CA ASN A 201 19.13 -3.58 -4.80
C ASN A 201 20.25 -3.11 -5.75
N ALA A 202 20.77 -1.90 -5.55
CA ALA A 202 21.86 -1.36 -6.37
C ALA A 202 23.18 -2.19 -6.27
N GLY A 203 23.39 -2.95 -5.20
CA GLY A 203 24.59 -3.77 -4.97
C GLY A 203 24.50 -5.16 -5.59
N GLY A 204 23.36 -5.56 -6.18
CA GLY A 204 23.18 -6.87 -6.79
C GLY A 204 21.85 -7.52 -6.50
N ASN A 205 21.82 -8.86 -6.61
CA ASN A 205 20.63 -9.64 -6.33
C ASN A 205 20.98 -10.99 -5.68
N ALA A 206 19.97 -11.61 -5.07
CA ALA A 206 20.02 -12.99 -4.57
C ALA A 206 18.65 -13.64 -4.76
N THR A 207 18.64 -14.94 -5.07
CA THR A 207 17.41 -15.70 -5.27
C THR A 207 17.41 -16.95 -4.39
N PRO A 208 17.21 -16.83 -3.07
CA PRO A 208 17.10 -17.99 -2.19
C PRO A 208 15.84 -18.79 -2.53
N THR A 209 15.97 -20.12 -2.42
CA THR A 209 14.91 -21.10 -2.60
C THR A 209 14.54 -21.76 -1.27
N ALA A 210 13.58 -22.68 -1.27
CA ALA A 210 13.10 -23.36 -0.07
C ALA A 210 14.23 -23.88 0.82
N GLY A 211 14.17 -23.59 2.10
CA GLY A 211 15.18 -23.93 3.11
C GLY A 211 16.41 -23.03 3.13
N GLN A 212 16.48 -22.01 2.28
CA GLN A 212 17.61 -21.09 2.22
C GLN A 212 17.30 -19.74 2.88
N TYR A 213 18.37 -19.12 3.40
CA TYR A 213 18.36 -17.83 4.09
C TYR A 213 19.43 -16.91 3.51
N VAL A 214 19.14 -15.62 3.48
CA VAL A 214 20.04 -14.57 3.00
C VAL A 214 20.03 -13.41 3.98
N PHE A 215 21.18 -12.79 4.17
CA PHE A 215 21.31 -11.49 4.84
C PHE A 215 21.71 -10.42 3.84
N ILE A 216 21.11 -9.25 3.94
CA ILE A 216 21.43 -8.07 3.15
C ILE A 216 21.82 -6.96 4.11
N SER A 217 23.07 -6.49 4.00
CA SER A 217 23.60 -5.43 4.85
C SER A 217 22.95 -4.07 4.54
N PRO A 218 22.99 -3.11 5.45
CA PRO A 218 22.51 -1.73 5.19
C PRO A 218 23.23 -1.05 4.02
N LYS A 219 24.45 -1.48 3.71
CA LYS A 219 25.24 -0.97 2.56
C LYS A 219 24.90 -1.70 1.25
N GLY A 220 23.92 -2.60 1.25
CA GLY A 220 23.45 -3.31 0.06
C GLY A 220 24.20 -4.58 -0.30
N GLY A 221 25.17 -5.03 0.51
CA GLY A 221 25.87 -6.30 0.26
C GLY A 221 25.01 -7.52 0.63
N PHE A 222 25.05 -8.55 -0.20
CA PHE A 222 24.33 -9.81 -0.01
C PHE A 222 25.28 -10.90 0.50
N THR A 223 24.82 -11.75 1.45
CA THR A 223 25.46 -13.04 1.69
C THR A 223 25.00 -14.05 0.64
N ALA A 224 25.80 -15.07 0.39
CA ALA A 224 25.33 -16.21 -0.39
C ALA A 224 24.15 -16.90 0.33
N PRO A 225 23.16 -17.44 -0.40
CA PRO A 225 22.08 -18.21 0.21
C PRO A 225 22.64 -19.44 0.95
N ALA A 226 22.19 -19.64 2.20
CA ALA A 226 22.65 -20.72 3.07
C ALA A 226 21.46 -21.43 3.74
N GLY A 227 21.64 -22.70 4.09
CA GLY A 227 20.60 -23.52 4.74
C GLY A 227 20.49 -23.34 6.26
N VAL A 228 21.27 -22.43 6.85
CA VAL A 228 21.24 -22.16 8.30
C VAL A 228 20.34 -20.99 8.60
N ARG A 229 19.33 -21.21 9.45
CA ARG A 229 18.40 -20.15 9.87
C ARG A 229 19.13 -19.11 10.75
N PRO A 230 19.14 -17.82 10.36
CA PRO A 230 19.72 -16.78 11.18
C PRO A 230 18.91 -16.55 12.47
N ALA A 231 19.63 -16.36 13.61
CA ALA A 231 18.99 -16.05 14.89
C ALA A 231 18.14 -14.77 14.82
N ALA A 232 18.52 -13.81 13.97
CA ALA A 232 17.78 -12.58 13.72
C ALA A 232 16.31 -12.81 13.32
N LEU A 233 15.99 -13.90 12.64
CA LEU A 233 14.61 -14.26 12.32
C LEU A 233 13.81 -14.70 13.56
N GLY A 234 14.47 -14.88 14.72
CA GLY A 234 13.80 -15.28 15.96
C GLY A 234 13.12 -16.65 15.83
N GLN A 235 12.14 -16.91 16.69
CA GLN A 235 11.31 -18.11 16.58
C GLN A 235 10.55 -18.13 15.25
N PRO A 236 10.44 -19.32 14.59
CA PRO A 236 9.62 -19.46 13.40
C PRO A 236 8.20 -19.01 13.64
N LEU A 237 7.67 -18.16 12.77
CA LEU A 237 6.26 -17.83 12.81
C LEU A 237 5.43 -19.03 12.31
N PRO A 238 4.24 -19.27 12.86
CA PRO A 238 3.33 -20.28 12.36
C PRO A 238 2.94 -19.97 10.90
N ASP A 239 2.38 -20.98 10.20
CA ASP A 239 1.84 -20.76 8.86
C ASP A 239 0.67 -19.77 8.93
N PRO A 240 0.74 -18.64 8.21
CA PRO A 240 -0.34 -17.64 8.20
C PRO A 240 -1.70 -18.20 7.77
N LYS A 241 -1.73 -19.30 7.02
CA LYS A 241 -2.97 -19.98 6.60
C LYS A 241 -3.69 -20.67 7.76
N THR A 242 -2.98 -21.04 8.82
CA THR A 242 -3.55 -21.70 10.00
C THR A 242 -3.91 -20.73 11.12
N CYS A 243 -3.51 -19.45 11.04
CA CYS A 243 -3.80 -18.40 12.02
C CYS A 243 -5.15 -17.74 11.71
N ASN A 244 -6.21 -18.14 12.45
CA ASN A 244 -7.57 -17.61 12.28
C ASN A 244 -8.13 -17.02 13.58
#